data_8405e0764597fdca447d9fa07b6dc80e
#
_entry.id   8405e0764597fdca447d9fa07b6dc80e
#
_cell.length_a   1.000
_cell.length_b   1.000
_cell.length_c   1.000
_cell.angle_alpha   90.00
_cell.angle_beta   90.00
_cell.angle_gamma   90.00
#
_symmetry.space_group_name_H-M   'P 1'
#
loop_
_entity.id
_entity.type
_entity.pdbx_description
1 polymer ?
#
loop_
_entity_poly.entity_id
_entity_poly.type
_entity_poly.pdbx_seq_one_letter_code
_entity_poly.pdbx_strand_id
1 'polypeptide(L)'
;TPLSPAAPPDAAASQNTAITAIQTPSLPRSLVDSSLRLYNELLGYSWRLSSSVTPALYLNKDSSLRPEHYRLQVTEKGIQIDFADRSGWQHALYSLAQLTRNINSQLGLFYCAIEDGPALSFRGIHMFTGPTSWPFHKKMYDQVLLPFKMNKTVLQCEQATWTSFPKIHNSISVPLSDLQKEFTYLREKQVEPIPLIQSLGHMEWFFKPRSTRKWAVNPQYPYTLHPNKAAARKAILSIWNEAFTLLQPKTIHVGFDEIGMIGFQLPREKEVQFFKKQLGVLDRYARSKEAALMIWGDMGLAPGEGPDACNGIDPIRARTIRNSIPKGTWIADWHYLGNPDPEVYKKSLQLWQQEGFKPLASPWLLPTNVRGFTLAAIEQQAGLLQTTWADFESSEKNMLLN
;
A
#
# COMPACT_ATOMS: atom_id res chain seq x y z
N THR A 1 8.01 29.34 -4.25
CA THR A 1 7.09 30.44 -4.64
C THR A 1 5.71 29.82 -4.79
N PRO A 2 4.68 30.29 -4.07
CA PRO A 2 3.33 29.81 -4.26
C PRO A 2 2.86 30.24 -5.66
N LEU A 3 2.42 29.27 -6.46
CA LEU A 3 1.74 29.52 -7.70
C LEU A 3 0.42 30.23 -7.37
N SER A 4 0.25 31.46 -7.82
CA SER A 4 -1.03 32.16 -7.81
C SER A 4 -2.06 31.30 -8.53
N PRO A 5 -3.30 31.22 -8.04
CA PRO A 5 -4.35 30.54 -8.76
C PRO A 5 -4.54 31.23 -10.10
N ALA A 6 -4.32 30.48 -11.18
CA ALA A 6 -4.68 30.94 -12.51
C ALA A 6 -6.18 31.26 -12.52
N ALA A 7 -6.56 32.38 -13.09
CA ALA A 7 -7.96 32.72 -13.31
C ALA A 7 -8.66 31.54 -13.99
N PRO A 8 -9.95 31.26 -13.66
CA PRO A 8 -10.68 30.19 -14.31
C PRO A 8 -10.68 30.49 -15.82
N PRO A 9 -10.34 29.48 -16.66
CA PRO A 9 -10.43 29.66 -18.09
C PRO A 9 -11.88 30.01 -18.43
N ASP A 10 -12.07 31.01 -19.29
CA ASP A 10 -13.37 31.46 -19.78
C ASP A 10 -14.24 30.26 -20.15
N ALA A 11 -15.49 30.28 -19.71
CA ALA A 11 -16.50 29.26 -19.97
C ALA A 11 -16.93 29.18 -21.44
N ALA A 12 -16.01 29.29 -22.37
CA ALA A 12 -16.23 29.23 -23.81
C ALA A 12 -16.00 27.79 -24.29
N ALA A 13 -17.10 27.24 -24.81
CA ALA A 13 -17.21 26.01 -25.57
C ALA A 13 -17.21 24.70 -24.78
N SER A 14 -18.28 24.42 -24.05
CA SER A 14 -18.72 23.04 -23.83
C SER A 14 -19.19 22.46 -25.16
N GLN A 15 -18.32 21.80 -25.92
CA GLN A 15 -18.81 20.98 -27.01
C GLN A 15 -19.30 19.65 -26.46
N ASN A 16 -20.56 19.32 -26.81
CA ASN A 16 -21.18 18.01 -26.60
C ASN A 16 -20.43 16.96 -27.39
N THR A 17 -19.33 16.46 -26.85
CA THR A 17 -18.59 15.40 -27.50
C THR A 17 -19.06 14.07 -26.89
N ALA A 18 -20.10 13.49 -27.47
CA ALA A 18 -20.31 12.05 -27.31
C ALA A 18 -19.05 11.36 -27.88
N ILE A 19 -18.18 10.87 -27.04
CA ILE A 19 -17.00 10.13 -27.49
C ILE A 19 -17.50 8.79 -28.02
N THR A 20 -17.67 8.72 -29.33
CA THR A 20 -18.30 7.58 -30.02
C THR A 20 -17.30 6.66 -30.66
N ALA A 21 -16.03 7.04 -30.79
CA ALA A 21 -15.02 6.23 -31.47
C ALA A 21 -13.67 6.22 -30.74
N ILE A 22 -13.05 5.05 -30.65
CA ILE A 22 -11.70 4.87 -30.11
C ILE A 22 -10.83 4.27 -31.23
N GLN A 23 -9.72 4.91 -31.53
CA GLN A 23 -8.70 4.38 -32.44
C GLN A 23 -7.50 3.92 -31.62
N THR A 24 -7.16 2.63 -31.73
CA THR A 24 -6.04 2.00 -31.01
C THR A 24 -5.19 1.20 -31.99
N PRO A 25 -4.29 1.84 -32.74
CA PRO A 25 -3.56 1.13 -33.80
C PRO A 25 -2.68 -0.02 -33.31
N SER A 26 -2.34 -0.08 -32.02
CA SER A 26 -1.32 -1.01 -31.52
C SER A 26 -1.66 -1.70 -30.18
N LEU A 27 -2.86 -1.53 -29.64
CA LEU A 27 -3.20 -2.09 -28.33
C LEU A 27 -4.06 -3.35 -28.42
N PRO A 28 -3.83 -4.36 -27.56
CA PRO A 28 -4.72 -5.51 -27.46
C PRO A 28 -6.15 -5.07 -27.12
N ARG A 29 -7.13 -5.56 -27.88
CA ARG A 29 -8.56 -5.22 -27.70
C ARG A 29 -9.02 -5.45 -26.26
N SER A 30 -8.54 -6.52 -25.59
CA SER A 30 -8.84 -6.82 -24.19
C SER A 30 -8.39 -5.72 -23.22
N LEU A 31 -7.29 -5.03 -23.50
CA LEU A 31 -6.84 -3.90 -22.68
C LEU A 31 -7.79 -2.70 -22.85
N VAL A 32 -8.18 -2.41 -24.06
CA VAL A 32 -9.12 -1.32 -24.36
C VAL A 32 -10.48 -1.59 -23.74
N ASP A 33 -11.02 -2.79 -23.88
CA ASP A 33 -12.32 -3.19 -23.32
C ASP A 33 -12.31 -3.15 -21.78
N SER A 34 -11.22 -3.57 -21.14
CA SER A 34 -11.10 -3.52 -19.67
C SER A 34 -11.01 -2.08 -19.17
N SER A 35 -10.33 -1.23 -19.91
CA SER A 35 -10.16 0.19 -19.56
C SER A 35 -11.44 1.00 -19.75
N LEU A 36 -12.20 0.70 -20.81
CA LEU A 36 -13.52 1.30 -21.02
C LEU A 36 -14.51 0.90 -19.95
N ARG A 37 -14.48 -0.38 -19.52
CA ARG A 37 -15.30 -0.81 -18.38
C ARG A 37 -14.96 -0.03 -17.13
N LEU A 38 -13.68 0.14 -16.82
CA LEU A 38 -13.25 0.93 -15.67
C LEU A 38 -13.77 2.38 -15.75
N TYR A 39 -13.61 3.01 -16.91
CA TYR A 39 -14.08 4.39 -17.10
C TYR A 39 -15.61 4.50 -17.01
N ASN A 40 -16.34 3.55 -17.56
CA ASN A 40 -17.79 3.48 -17.45
C ASN A 40 -18.24 3.25 -15.99
N GLU A 41 -17.54 2.39 -15.24
CA GLU A 41 -17.81 2.17 -13.82
C GLU A 41 -17.59 3.46 -13.01
N LEU A 42 -16.53 4.21 -13.30
CA LEU A 42 -16.21 5.47 -12.60
C LEU A 42 -17.24 6.58 -12.85
N LEU A 43 -17.78 6.67 -14.06
CA LEU A 43 -18.69 7.75 -14.47
C LEU A 43 -20.15 7.34 -14.45
N GLY A 44 -20.47 6.06 -14.33
CA GLY A 44 -21.84 5.54 -14.42
C GLY A 44 -22.45 5.62 -15.84
N TYR A 45 -21.60 5.73 -16.89
CA TYR A 45 -22.03 5.82 -18.29
C TYR A 45 -21.47 4.67 -19.12
N SER A 46 -22.14 4.35 -20.24
CA SER A 46 -21.71 3.30 -21.16
C SER A 46 -21.04 3.88 -22.40
N TRP A 47 -19.73 3.70 -22.51
CA TRP A 47 -18.98 3.99 -23.73
C TRP A 47 -19.02 2.79 -24.66
N ARG A 48 -19.14 3.03 -25.95
CA ARG A 48 -19.11 1.97 -26.98
C ARG A 48 -18.01 2.25 -27.99
N LEU A 49 -17.33 1.19 -28.39
CA LEU A 49 -16.44 1.23 -29.54
C LEU A 49 -17.30 1.45 -30.81
N SER A 50 -16.93 2.42 -31.61
CA SER A 50 -17.55 2.66 -32.92
C SER A 50 -16.48 2.70 -34.01
N SER A 51 -16.75 2.06 -35.14
CA SER A 51 -15.88 2.06 -36.33
C SER A 51 -16.25 3.13 -37.38
N SER A 52 -17.31 3.90 -37.14
CA SER A 52 -17.96 4.70 -38.21
C SER A 52 -17.86 6.23 -38.06
N VAL A 53 -17.11 6.73 -37.05
CA VAL A 53 -16.98 8.17 -36.79
C VAL A 53 -15.52 8.53 -36.60
N THR A 54 -15.15 9.80 -36.88
CA THR A 54 -13.81 10.31 -36.52
C THR A 54 -13.50 9.99 -35.07
N PRO A 55 -12.40 9.31 -34.77
CA PRO A 55 -12.12 8.88 -33.41
C PRO A 55 -11.98 10.08 -32.50
N ALA A 56 -12.70 10.04 -31.37
CA ALA A 56 -12.63 11.07 -30.34
C ALA A 56 -11.56 10.75 -29.30
N LEU A 57 -11.03 9.52 -29.27
CA LEU A 57 -9.98 9.09 -28.34
C LEU A 57 -8.86 8.38 -29.11
N TYR A 58 -7.66 8.94 -29.04
CA TYR A 58 -6.44 8.40 -29.60
C TYR A 58 -5.56 7.87 -28.46
N LEU A 59 -5.11 6.63 -28.58
CA LEU A 59 -4.26 5.96 -27.60
C LEU A 59 -2.93 5.58 -28.22
N ASN A 60 -1.83 6.00 -27.61
CA ASN A 60 -0.50 5.71 -28.08
C ASN A 60 0.39 5.22 -26.91
N LYS A 61 1.10 4.10 -27.12
CA LYS A 61 2.11 3.65 -26.17
C LYS A 61 3.43 4.35 -26.51
N ASP A 62 3.92 5.16 -25.57
CA ASP A 62 5.18 5.89 -25.67
C ASP A 62 6.21 5.34 -24.67
N SER A 63 7.14 4.53 -25.16
CA SER A 63 8.21 3.93 -24.35
C SER A 63 9.29 4.93 -23.90
N SER A 64 9.26 6.18 -24.36
CA SER A 64 10.15 7.25 -23.88
C SER A 64 9.71 7.80 -22.55
N LEU A 65 8.44 7.62 -22.18
CA LEU A 65 7.93 8.01 -20.88
C LEU A 65 8.46 7.09 -19.76
N ARG A 66 8.67 7.66 -18.58
CA ARG A 66 9.01 6.88 -17.39
C ARG A 66 7.86 5.93 -17.01
N PRO A 67 8.12 4.81 -16.32
CA PRO A 67 7.08 3.91 -15.86
C PRO A 67 5.94 4.65 -15.14
N GLU A 68 4.69 4.24 -15.37
CA GLU A 68 3.45 4.81 -14.81
C GLU A 68 3.11 6.24 -15.30
N HIS A 69 3.93 6.87 -16.18
CA HIS A 69 3.69 8.21 -16.70
C HIS A 69 2.77 8.22 -17.90
N TYR A 70 2.11 9.37 -18.12
CA TYR A 70 1.24 9.61 -19.27
C TYR A 70 1.19 11.10 -19.62
N ARG A 71 0.77 11.37 -20.87
CA ARG A 71 0.34 12.67 -21.35
C ARG A 71 -1.12 12.57 -21.79
N LEU A 72 -1.93 13.52 -21.38
CA LEU A 72 -3.35 13.61 -21.74
C LEU A 72 -3.61 14.97 -22.35
N GLN A 73 -4.15 15.01 -23.57
CA GLN A 73 -4.56 16.22 -24.23
C GLN A 73 -6.04 16.13 -24.60
N VAL A 74 -6.79 17.17 -24.27
CA VAL A 74 -8.20 17.36 -24.68
C VAL A 74 -8.26 18.61 -25.52
N THR A 75 -8.66 18.45 -26.78
CA THR A 75 -8.74 19.52 -27.79
C THR A 75 -10.06 19.44 -28.57
N GLU A 76 -10.31 20.38 -29.45
CA GLU A 76 -11.44 20.32 -30.40
C GLU A 76 -11.43 19.07 -31.28
N LYS A 77 -10.22 18.51 -31.55
CA LYS A 77 -10.02 17.32 -32.39
C LYS A 77 -10.27 16.02 -31.65
N GLY A 78 -10.44 16.07 -30.34
CA GLY A 78 -10.65 14.91 -29.48
C GLY A 78 -9.64 14.80 -28.34
N ILE A 79 -9.55 13.61 -27.78
CA ILE A 79 -8.70 13.27 -26.64
C ILE A 79 -7.52 12.43 -27.14
N GLN A 80 -6.31 12.83 -26.79
CA GLN A 80 -5.11 12.03 -27.02
C GLN A 80 -4.51 11.62 -25.69
N ILE A 81 -4.14 10.33 -25.55
CA ILE A 81 -3.43 9.78 -24.40
C ILE A 81 -2.21 9.04 -24.88
N ASP A 82 -1.02 9.54 -24.53
CA ASP A 82 0.26 8.83 -24.64
C ASP A 82 0.62 8.28 -23.26
N PHE A 83 1.02 7.01 -23.18
CA PHE A 83 1.28 6.35 -21.89
C PHE A 83 2.46 5.37 -21.97
N ALA A 84 3.22 5.27 -20.87
CA ALA A 84 4.38 4.38 -20.77
C ALA A 84 4.01 2.89 -20.78
N ASP A 85 3.04 2.56 -19.93
CA ASP A 85 2.63 1.19 -19.62
C ASP A 85 1.15 1.12 -19.20
N ARG A 86 0.70 -0.07 -18.79
CA ARG A 86 -0.69 -0.28 -18.38
C ARG A 86 -1.10 0.60 -17.19
N SER A 87 -0.19 0.85 -16.24
CA SER A 87 -0.46 1.71 -15.09
C SER A 87 -0.60 3.17 -15.50
N GLY A 88 0.31 3.67 -16.37
CA GLY A 88 0.20 5.02 -16.95
C GLY A 88 -1.11 5.24 -17.72
N TRP A 89 -1.52 4.23 -18.50
CA TRP A 89 -2.82 4.22 -19.15
C TRP A 89 -3.97 4.34 -18.14
N GLN A 90 -3.96 3.54 -17.08
CA GLN A 90 -4.99 3.56 -16.03
C GLN A 90 -5.02 4.92 -15.30
N HIS A 91 -3.87 5.49 -15.01
CA HIS A 91 -3.75 6.82 -14.41
C HIS A 91 -4.34 7.93 -15.28
N ALA A 92 -4.10 7.86 -16.59
CA ALA A 92 -4.72 8.80 -17.56
C ALA A 92 -6.24 8.72 -17.54
N LEU A 93 -6.81 7.51 -17.45
CA LEU A 93 -8.25 7.31 -17.36
C LEU A 93 -8.85 7.89 -16.07
N TYR A 94 -8.17 7.71 -14.92
CA TYR A 94 -8.61 8.34 -13.68
C TYR A 94 -8.58 9.87 -13.78
N SER A 95 -7.54 10.44 -14.38
CA SER A 95 -7.48 11.89 -14.60
C SER A 95 -8.56 12.36 -15.57
N LEU A 96 -8.81 11.65 -16.65
CA LEU A 96 -9.89 11.96 -17.58
C LEU A 96 -11.26 11.90 -16.89
N ALA A 97 -11.50 10.89 -16.03
CA ALA A 97 -12.72 10.79 -15.26
C ALA A 97 -12.91 11.99 -14.31
N GLN A 98 -11.83 12.42 -13.64
CA GLN A 98 -11.85 13.59 -12.75
C GLN A 98 -12.08 14.92 -13.48
N LEU A 99 -11.69 15.02 -14.76
CA LEU A 99 -11.93 16.18 -15.62
C LEU A 99 -13.36 16.22 -16.18
N THR A 100 -14.02 15.08 -16.20
CA THR A 100 -15.37 14.98 -16.77
C THR A 100 -16.40 15.64 -15.84
N ARG A 101 -17.28 16.45 -16.42
CA ARG A 101 -18.36 17.14 -15.70
C ARG A 101 -19.70 16.86 -16.37
N ASN A 102 -20.75 16.83 -15.57
CA ASN A 102 -22.11 16.83 -16.07
C ASN A 102 -22.55 18.31 -16.20
N ILE A 103 -22.77 18.75 -17.44
CA ILE A 103 -23.22 20.11 -17.76
C ILE A 103 -24.54 19.98 -18.51
N ASN A 104 -25.65 20.43 -17.91
CA ASN A 104 -26.99 20.35 -18.49
C ASN A 104 -27.38 18.93 -18.98
N SER A 105 -27.13 17.91 -18.13
CA SER A 105 -27.37 16.49 -18.43
C SER A 105 -26.53 15.91 -19.57
N GLN A 106 -25.44 16.57 -19.94
CA GLN A 106 -24.49 16.13 -20.94
C GLN A 106 -23.08 16.09 -20.34
N LEU A 107 -22.28 15.10 -20.76
CA LEU A 107 -20.89 15.03 -20.32
C LEU A 107 -20.05 16.06 -21.07
N GLY A 108 -19.34 16.89 -20.33
CA GLY A 108 -18.41 17.88 -20.85
C GLY A 108 -16.98 17.63 -20.32
N LEU A 109 -16.00 17.96 -21.14
CA LEU A 109 -14.58 17.97 -20.80
C LEU A 109 -14.02 19.37 -21.06
N PHE A 110 -13.13 19.82 -20.18
CA PHE A 110 -12.39 21.05 -20.41
C PHE A 110 -11.18 20.77 -21.32
N TYR A 111 -10.87 21.69 -22.23
CA TYR A 111 -9.62 21.65 -22.98
C TYR A 111 -8.45 21.78 -22.02
N CYS A 112 -7.50 20.83 -22.12
CA CYS A 112 -6.34 20.82 -21.26
C CYS A 112 -5.20 20.00 -21.86
N ALA A 113 -4.00 20.23 -21.32
CA ALA A 113 -2.83 19.39 -21.54
C ALA A 113 -2.26 19.01 -20.16
N ILE A 114 -2.12 17.73 -19.91
CA ILE A 114 -1.58 17.17 -18.66
C ILE A 114 -0.41 16.27 -19.01
N GLU A 115 0.72 16.46 -18.35
CA GLU A 115 1.80 15.50 -18.27
C GLU A 115 1.98 15.15 -16.80
N ASP A 116 1.78 13.88 -16.45
CA ASP A 116 1.77 13.47 -15.05
C ASP A 116 2.30 12.04 -14.88
N GLY A 117 2.78 11.77 -13.69
CA GLY A 117 3.24 10.49 -13.23
C GLY A 117 3.68 10.56 -11.77
N PRO A 118 3.74 9.43 -11.08
CA PRO A 118 4.00 9.41 -9.66
C PRO A 118 5.42 9.85 -9.32
N ALA A 119 5.55 10.70 -8.28
CA ALA A 119 6.84 11.09 -7.72
C ALA A 119 7.52 9.94 -6.96
N LEU A 120 6.75 9.01 -6.41
CA LEU A 120 7.22 7.87 -5.63
C LEU A 120 6.86 6.56 -6.31
N SER A 121 7.80 5.61 -6.36
CA SER A 121 7.58 4.28 -6.95
C SER A 121 6.71 3.37 -6.06
N PHE A 122 6.77 3.53 -4.74
CA PHE A 122 5.93 2.83 -3.76
C PHE A 122 4.98 3.84 -3.12
N ARG A 123 3.67 3.68 -3.34
CA ARG A 123 2.60 4.51 -2.80
C ARG A 123 1.55 3.59 -2.19
N GLY A 124 1.71 3.30 -0.90
CA GLY A 124 0.94 2.28 -0.21
C GLY A 124 0.01 2.84 0.87
N ILE A 125 -0.96 2.02 1.22
CA ILE A 125 -1.78 2.18 2.42
C ILE A 125 -1.77 0.87 3.22
N HIS A 126 -1.69 1.00 4.55
CA HIS A 126 -1.89 -0.11 5.47
C HIS A 126 -3.33 -0.08 5.99
N MET A 127 -4.00 -1.22 5.98
CA MET A 127 -5.37 -1.36 6.47
C MET A 127 -5.57 -2.68 7.22
N PHE A 128 -6.41 -2.66 8.26
CA PHE A 128 -6.89 -3.86 8.92
C PHE A 128 -7.95 -4.57 8.09
N THR A 129 -7.99 -5.90 8.17
CA THR A 129 -9.05 -6.71 7.59
C THR A 129 -10.00 -7.24 8.66
N GLY A 130 -11.24 -7.51 8.30
CA GLY A 130 -12.28 -8.03 9.19
C GLY A 130 -13.47 -8.63 8.44
N PRO A 131 -14.53 -9.06 9.14
CA PRO A 131 -15.64 -9.82 8.54
C PRO A 131 -16.37 -9.08 7.41
N THR A 132 -16.40 -7.74 7.45
CA THR A 132 -17.11 -6.90 6.49
C THR A 132 -16.16 -5.97 5.72
N SER A 133 -14.83 -6.15 5.86
CA SER A 133 -13.83 -5.25 5.28
C SER A 133 -13.87 -5.22 3.76
N TRP A 134 -14.08 -6.33 3.08
CA TRP A 134 -13.99 -6.41 1.63
C TRP A 134 -14.93 -5.45 0.90
N PRO A 135 -16.25 -5.41 1.16
CA PRO A 135 -17.14 -4.46 0.49
C PRO A 135 -16.77 -3.00 0.75
N PHE A 136 -16.33 -2.67 1.96
CA PHE A 136 -15.89 -1.34 2.34
C PHE A 136 -14.57 -0.97 1.65
N HIS A 137 -13.56 -1.84 1.70
CA HIS A 137 -12.28 -1.62 1.04
C HIS A 137 -12.44 -1.47 -0.48
N LYS A 138 -13.30 -2.30 -1.10
CA LYS A 138 -13.57 -2.16 -2.53
C LYS A 138 -14.09 -0.77 -2.89
N LYS A 139 -15.05 -0.24 -2.13
CA LYS A 139 -15.56 1.12 -2.32
C LYS A 139 -14.44 2.16 -2.17
N MET A 140 -13.58 1.99 -1.15
CA MET A 140 -12.46 2.89 -0.90
C MET A 140 -11.40 2.83 -2.02
N TYR A 141 -11.10 1.63 -2.54
CA TYR A 141 -10.23 1.50 -3.71
C TYR A 141 -10.81 2.25 -4.91
N ASP A 142 -12.07 1.99 -5.24
CA ASP A 142 -12.68 2.54 -6.45
C ASP A 142 -12.84 4.07 -6.41
N GLN A 143 -13.22 4.61 -5.26
CA GLN A 143 -13.57 6.03 -5.13
C GLN A 143 -12.41 6.92 -4.71
N VAL A 144 -11.41 6.36 -4.01
CA VAL A 144 -10.32 7.15 -3.43
C VAL A 144 -8.95 6.65 -3.89
N LEU A 145 -8.56 5.44 -3.52
CA LEU A 145 -7.16 5.02 -3.60
C LEU A 145 -6.67 4.86 -5.03
N LEU A 146 -7.47 4.28 -5.92
CA LEU A 146 -7.13 4.14 -7.33
C LEU A 146 -7.12 5.49 -8.07
N PRO A 147 -8.12 6.38 -7.92
CA PRO A 147 -8.06 7.73 -8.47
C PRO A 147 -6.83 8.54 -8.01
N PHE A 148 -6.36 8.34 -6.78
CA PHE A 148 -5.13 8.94 -6.27
C PHE A 148 -3.85 8.13 -6.60
N LYS A 149 -3.95 7.14 -7.49
CA LYS A 149 -2.81 6.41 -8.06
C LYS A 149 -2.00 5.63 -7.02
N MET A 150 -2.64 5.13 -5.96
CA MET A 150 -2.02 4.20 -5.02
C MET A 150 -1.73 2.88 -5.73
N ASN A 151 -0.54 2.29 -5.50
CA ASN A 151 -0.10 1.09 -6.20
C ASN A 151 0.27 -0.08 -5.28
N LYS A 152 0.16 0.11 -3.96
CA LYS A 152 0.41 -0.93 -2.95
C LYS A 152 -0.66 -0.88 -1.88
N THR A 153 -1.01 -2.04 -1.33
CA THR A 153 -1.88 -2.14 -0.14
C THR A 153 -1.30 -3.18 0.80
N VAL A 154 -0.98 -2.78 2.01
CA VAL A 154 -0.61 -3.69 3.10
C VAL A 154 -1.88 -4.04 3.87
N LEU A 155 -2.26 -5.30 3.84
CA LEU A 155 -3.45 -5.82 4.53
C LEU A 155 -3.05 -6.59 5.76
N GLN A 156 -3.36 -6.06 6.93
CA GLN A 156 -3.14 -6.76 8.20
C GLN A 156 -4.19 -7.85 8.36
N CYS A 157 -3.77 -9.09 8.13
CA CYS A 157 -4.67 -10.24 7.96
C CYS A 157 -4.30 -11.46 8.81
N GLU A 158 -3.51 -11.29 9.86
CA GLU A 158 -3.16 -12.38 10.76
C GLU A 158 -4.38 -13.08 11.38
N GLN A 159 -5.50 -12.36 11.55
CA GLN A 159 -6.74 -12.89 12.08
C GLN A 159 -7.70 -13.44 11.01
N ALA A 160 -7.21 -13.78 9.81
CA ALA A 160 -8.05 -14.45 8.82
C ALA A 160 -8.44 -15.87 9.27
N THR A 161 -9.48 -16.42 8.64
CA THR A 161 -9.98 -17.78 8.95
C THR A 161 -9.05 -18.88 8.40
N TRP A 162 -7.75 -18.85 8.80
CA TRP A 162 -6.72 -19.79 8.36
C TRP A 162 -7.12 -21.23 8.70
N THR A 163 -7.19 -22.10 7.68
CA THR A 163 -7.55 -23.50 7.86
C THR A 163 -6.46 -24.30 8.56
N SER A 164 -5.18 -23.89 8.36
CA SER A 164 -4.03 -24.47 9.05
C SER A 164 -4.03 -24.22 10.56
N PHE A 165 -4.80 -23.24 11.05
CA PHE A 165 -4.87 -22.90 12.46
C PHE A 165 -6.27 -22.42 12.92
N PRO A 166 -7.33 -23.23 12.81
CA PRO A 166 -8.70 -22.78 13.03
C PRO A 166 -9.00 -22.31 14.47
N LYS A 167 -8.18 -22.69 15.43
CA LYS A 167 -8.38 -22.31 16.85
C LYS A 167 -8.20 -20.81 17.13
N ILE A 168 -7.61 -20.05 16.21
CA ILE A 168 -7.45 -18.58 16.35
C ILE A 168 -8.65 -17.80 15.83
N HIS A 169 -9.59 -18.44 15.14
CA HIS A 169 -10.78 -17.77 14.61
C HIS A 169 -11.61 -17.14 15.74
N ASN A 170 -12.16 -15.98 15.45
CA ASN A 170 -12.98 -15.19 16.38
C ASN A 170 -13.91 -14.25 15.59
N SER A 171 -14.71 -13.43 16.30
CA SER A 171 -15.72 -12.55 15.69
C SER A 171 -15.18 -11.48 14.73
N ILE A 172 -13.88 -11.15 14.80
CA ILE A 172 -13.24 -10.15 13.91
C ILE A 172 -12.43 -10.82 12.79
N SER A 173 -12.49 -12.15 12.65
CA SER A 173 -11.74 -12.84 11.61
C SER A 173 -12.32 -12.58 10.23
N VAL A 174 -11.47 -12.15 9.29
CA VAL A 174 -11.85 -12.03 7.88
C VAL A 174 -11.99 -13.41 7.25
N PRO A 175 -13.08 -13.66 6.49
CA PRO A 175 -13.20 -14.90 5.71
C PRO A 175 -12.09 -14.99 4.66
N LEU A 176 -11.43 -16.16 4.55
CA LEU A 176 -10.38 -16.36 3.53
C LEU A 176 -10.88 -16.12 2.11
N SER A 177 -12.13 -16.45 1.81
CA SER A 177 -12.74 -16.19 0.51
C SER A 177 -12.78 -14.71 0.16
N ASP A 178 -13.03 -13.84 1.13
CA ASP A 178 -13.11 -12.40 0.91
C ASP A 178 -11.70 -11.82 0.80
N LEU A 179 -10.77 -12.29 1.60
CA LEU A 179 -9.35 -11.92 1.47
C LEU A 179 -8.79 -12.32 0.08
N GLN A 180 -9.13 -13.51 -0.44
CA GLN A 180 -8.74 -13.93 -1.78
C GLN A 180 -9.35 -13.05 -2.88
N LYS A 181 -10.64 -12.67 -2.74
CA LYS A 181 -11.29 -11.73 -3.67
C LYS A 181 -10.58 -10.39 -3.66
N GLU A 182 -10.25 -9.85 -2.49
CA GLU A 182 -9.55 -8.57 -2.34
C GLU A 182 -8.17 -8.61 -2.99
N PHE A 183 -7.38 -9.64 -2.73
CA PHE A 183 -6.06 -9.81 -3.35
C PHE A 183 -6.13 -9.94 -4.87
N THR A 184 -7.12 -10.65 -5.39
CA THR A 184 -7.34 -10.80 -6.84
C THR A 184 -7.73 -9.47 -7.46
N TYR A 185 -8.70 -8.79 -6.86
CA TYR A 185 -9.17 -7.47 -7.31
C TYR A 185 -8.03 -6.45 -7.39
N LEU A 186 -7.21 -6.35 -6.35
CA LEU A 186 -6.07 -5.42 -6.32
C LEU A 186 -5.09 -5.68 -7.47
N ARG A 187 -4.75 -6.95 -7.71
CA ARG A 187 -3.86 -7.32 -8.83
C ARG A 187 -4.45 -6.95 -10.20
N GLU A 188 -5.74 -7.15 -10.39
CA GLU A 188 -6.45 -6.74 -11.60
C GLU A 188 -6.38 -5.22 -11.83
N LYS A 189 -6.42 -4.44 -10.74
CA LYS A 189 -6.29 -2.99 -10.73
C LYS A 189 -4.83 -2.48 -10.73
N GLN A 190 -3.84 -3.34 -10.93
CA GLN A 190 -2.40 -3.02 -10.90
C GLN A 190 -1.90 -2.51 -9.54
N VAL A 191 -2.58 -2.88 -8.46
CA VAL A 191 -2.14 -2.65 -7.09
C VAL A 191 -1.56 -3.95 -6.53
N GLU A 192 -0.36 -3.90 -5.95
CA GLU A 192 0.23 -5.05 -5.27
C GLU A 192 -0.35 -5.20 -3.87
N PRO A 193 -1.07 -6.29 -3.58
CA PRO A 193 -1.49 -6.61 -2.23
C PRO A 193 -0.36 -7.29 -1.44
N ILE A 194 -0.10 -6.80 -0.25
CA ILE A 194 0.96 -7.26 0.65
C ILE A 194 0.32 -7.76 1.94
N PRO A 195 0.33 -9.06 2.24
CA PRO A 195 -0.18 -9.55 3.52
C PRO A 195 0.75 -9.17 4.66
N LEU A 196 0.19 -8.58 5.72
CA LEU A 196 0.87 -8.39 7.00
C LEU A 196 0.35 -9.45 7.97
N ILE A 197 1.28 -10.25 8.50
CA ILE A 197 1.01 -11.23 9.55
C ILE A 197 2.10 -11.07 10.61
N GLN A 198 1.71 -10.55 11.77
CA GLN A 198 2.60 -10.40 12.91
C GLN A 198 3.23 -11.75 13.28
N SER A 199 4.56 -11.80 13.33
CA SER A 199 5.29 -13.07 13.41
C SER A 199 6.35 -13.13 14.53
N LEU A 200 6.44 -12.10 15.40
CA LEU A 200 7.31 -12.09 16.57
C LEU A 200 6.68 -11.35 17.76
N GLY A 201 6.52 -10.01 17.69
CA GLY A 201 5.72 -9.19 18.62
C GLY A 201 4.25 -9.15 18.20
N HIS A 202 3.40 -8.50 18.98
CA HIS A 202 1.95 -8.36 18.69
C HIS A 202 1.24 -9.69 18.38
N MET A 203 1.62 -10.76 19.07
CA MET A 203 1.12 -12.12 18.81
C MET A 203 -0.13 -12.48 19.64
N GLU A 204 -0.83 -11.52 20.23
CA GLU A 204 -2.04 -11.77 21.03
C GLU A 204 -3.11 -12.51 20.22
N TRP A 205 -3.23 -12.19 18.96
CA TRP A 205 -4.11 -12.89 18.03
C TRP A 205 -3.84 -14.41 18.00
N PHE A 206 -2.56 -14.81 18.02
CA PHE A 206 -2.10 -16.19 17.97
C PHE A 206 -2.22 -16.89 19.32
N PHE A 207 -2.18 -16.13 20.43
CA PHE A 207 -2.24 -16.64 21.79
C PHE A 207 -3.64 -16.62 22.42
N LYS A 208 -4.68 -16.21 21.69
CA LYS A 208 -6.06 -16.30 22.17
C LYS A 208 -6.41 -17.72 22.69
N PRO A 209 -6.12 -18.81 21.96
CA PRO A 209 -6.29 -20.17 22.50
C PRO A 209 -5.27 -20.44 23.61
N ARG A 210 -5.73 -20.97 24.76
CA ARG A 210 -4.85 -21.34 25.86
C ARG A 210 -3.74 -22.33 25.44
N SER A 211 -4.03 -23.20 24.46
CA SER A 211 -3.09 -24.22 23.97
C SER A 211 -1.86 -23.65 23.28
N THR A 212 -1.91 -22.42 22.76
CA THR A 212 -0.79 -21.75 22.08
C THR A 212 0.07 -20.93 23.03
N ARG A 213 -0.46 -20.50 24.18
CA ARG A 213 0.26 -19.65 25.15
C ARG A 213 1.58 -20.22 25.62
N LYS A 214 1.72 -21.56 25.66
CA LYS A 214 2.99 -22.23 25.95
C LYS A 214 4.10 -21.90 24.95
N TRP A 215 3.78 -21.35 23.79
CA TRP A 215 4.71 -20.92 22.75
C TRP A 215 5.13 -19.46 22.86
N ALA A 216 4.51 -18.70 23.75
CA ALA A 216 4.96 -17.36 24.09
C ALA A 216 6.28 -17.39 24.87
N VAL A 217 7.00 -16.28 24.86
CA VAL A 217 8.16 -16.04 25.73
C VAL A 217 7.70 -16.04 27.18
N ASN A 218 6.62 -15.33 27.49
CA ASN A 218 5.94 -15.40 28.77
C ASN A 218 4.50 -15.94 28.58
N PRO A 219 4.19 -17.17 29.02
CA PRO A 219 2.84 -17.73 28.91
C PRO A 219 1.76 -17.03 29.73
N GLN A 220 2.14 -16.26 30.77
CA GLN A 220 1.19 -15.50 31.61
C GLN A 220 0.80 -14.18 30.91
N TYR A 221 1.73 -13.58 30.18
CA TYR A 221 1.54 -12.37 29.38
C TYR A 221 1.95 -12.67 27.92
N PRO A 222 1.10 -13.42 27.18
CA PRO A 222 1.49 -13.98 25.90
C PRO A 222 1.40 -12.93 24.78
N TYR A 223 2.52 -12.28 24.51
CA TYR A 223 2.67 -11.21 23.53
C TYR A 223 3.73 -11.55 22.46
N THR A 224 4.90 -12.01 22.89
CA THR A 224 6.02 -12.30 22.00
C THR A 224 6.15 -13.80 21.75
N LEU A 225 6.26 -14.21 20.49
CA LEU A 225 6.53 -15.60 20.10
C LEU A 225 7.93 -16.02 20.57
N HIS A 226 8.07 -17.25 21.10
CA HIS A 226 9.36 -17.77 21.53
C HIS A 226 10.09 -18.47 20.35
N PRO A 227 11.05 -17.83 19.69
CA PRO A 227 11.64 -18.36 18.45
C PRO A 227 12.53 -19.60 18.65
N ASN A 228 12.86 -19.97 19.90
CA ASN A 228 13.56 -21.22 20.19
C ASN A 228 12.63 -22.44 20.24
N LYS A 229 11.31 -22.25 20.31
CA LYS A 229 10.34 -23.35 20.30
C LYS A 229 10.01 -23.73 18.85
N ALA A 230 10.49 -24.91 18.43
CA ALA A 230 10.31 -25.39 17.05
C ALA A 230 8.83 -25.50 16.65
N ALA A 231 7.96 -25.94 17.59
CA ALA A 231 6.53 -26.03 17.35
C ALA A 231 5.89 -24.65 17.07
N ALA A 232 6.32 -23.59 17.75
CA ALA A 232 5.87 -22.23 17.53
C ALA A 232 6.22 -21.74 16.11
N ARG A 233 7.48 -21.92 15.71
CA ARG A 233 7.91 -21.58 14.35
C ARG A 233 7.16 -22.38 13.28
N LYS A 234 6.97 -23.69 13.50
CA LYS A 234 6.22 -24.53 12.56
C LYS A 234 4.78 -24.04 12.38
N ALA A 235 4.11 -23.64 13.48
CA ALA A 235 2.75 -23.12 13.43
C ALA A 235 2.65 -21.81 12.64
N ILE A 236 3.57 -20.85 12.86
CA ILE A 236 3.60 -19.60 12.07
C ILE A 236 3.91 -19.89 10.59
N LEU A 237 4.85 -20.77 10.30
CA LEU A 237 5.16 -21.14 8.92
C LEU A 237 4.01 -21.89 8.24
N SER A 238 3.15 -22.62 8.98
CA SER A 238 1.97 -23.24 8.37
C SER A 238 0.95 -22.20 7.92
N ILE A 239 0.76 -21.12 8.69
CA ILE A 239 -0.09 -19.99 8.30
C ILE A 239 0.51 -19.27 7.08
N TRP A 240 1.80 -19.00 7.08
CA TRP A 240 2.47 -18.41 5.91
C TRP A 240 2.39 -19.30 4.66
N ASN A 241 2.51 -20.63 4.79
CA ASN A 241 2.32 -21.54 3.67
C ASN A 241 0.92 -21.45 3.07
N GLU A 242 -0.11 -21.38 3.93
CA GLU A 242 -1.47 -21.19 3.48
C GLU A 242 -1.66 -19.82 2.80
N ALA A 243 -1.11 -18.75 3.40
CA ALA A 243 -1.12 -17.41 2.81
C ALA A 243 -0.46 -17.40 1.42
N PHE A 244 0.70 -18.02 1.25
CA PHE A 244 1.34 -18.11 -0.06
C PHE A 244 0.53 -18.91 -1.08
N THR A 245 -0.09 -20.02 -0.66
CA THR A 245 -0.92 -20.85 -1.54
C THR A 245 -2.15 -20.10 -2.03
N LEU A 246 -2.80 -19.35 -1.15
CA LEU A 246 -4.08 -18.70 -1.42
C LEU A 246 -3.95 -17.29 -1.98
N LEU A 247 -2.97 -16.53 -1.49
CA LEU A 247 -2.82 -15.10 -1.78
C LEU A 247 -1.71 -14.80 -2.80
N GLN A 248 -0.75 -15.70 -2.99
CA GLN A 248 0.36 -15.59 -3.94
C GLN A 248 1.09 -14.22 -3.86
N PRO A 249 1.57 -13.79 -2.68
CA PRO A 249 2.18 -12.48 -2.50
C PRO A 249 3.56 -12.42 -3.14
N LYS A 250 3.93 -11.26 -3.70
CA LYS A 250 5.29 -10.94 -4.14
C LYS A 250 6.14 -10.32 -3.02
N THR A 251 5.48 -9.69 -2.06
CA THR A 251 6.07 -9.11 -0.86
C THR A 251 5.28 -9.59 0.35
N ILE A 252 5.96 -9.89 1.47
CA ILE A 252 5.32 -10.22 2.75
C ILE A 252 5.79 -9.25 3.83
N HIS A 253 4.87 -8.78 4.64
CA HIS A 253 5.15 -7.96 5.82
C HIS A 253 5.02 -8.83 7.07
N VAL A 254 6.11 -9.02 7.81
CA VAL A 254 6.14 -9.97 8.93
C VAL A 254 6.02 -9.31 10.30
N GLY A 255 5.75 -7.99 10.36
CA GLY A 255 5.63 -7.20 11.58
C GLY A 255 6.99 -6.81 12.14
N PHE A 256 7.30 -7.26 13.36
CA PHE A 256 8.56 -7.05 14.08
C PHE A 256 8.68 -5.71 14.81
N ASP A 257 7.61 -4.98 14.94
CA ASP A 257 7.50 -3.80 15.79
C ASP A 257 7.33 -4.16 17.27
N GLU A 258 7.74 -3.25 18.13
CA GLU A 258 7.46 -3.22 19.57
C GLU A 258 7.62 -4.56 20.31
N ILE A 259 8.58 -5.38 19.92
CA ILE A 259 8.79 -6.68 20.54
C ILE A 259 9.16 -6.51 22.03
N GLY A 260 8.30 -6.91 22.93
CA GLY A 260 8.52 -6.85 24.36
C GLY A 260 8.04 -5.58 25.08
N MET A 261 7.31 -4.68 24.42
CA MET A 261 6.87 -3.41 25.01
C MET A 261 5.60 -3.51 25.87
N ILE A 262 4.67 -4.41 25.55
CA ILE A 262 3.40 -4.49 26.28
C ILE A 262 3.47 -5.46 27.44
N GLY A 263 3.58 -4.92 28.65
CA GLY A 263 3.44 -5.67 29.92
C GLY A 263 4.55 -6.69 30.22
N PHE A 264 5.55 -6.84 29.36
CA PHE A 264 6.64 -7.78 29.56
C PHE A 264 7.92 -7.33 28.87
N GLN A 265 8.91 -6.97 29.68
CA GLN A 265 10.25 -6.67 29.16
C GLN A 265 11.05 -7.97 28.98
N LEU A 266 11.39 -8.27 27.76
CA LEU A 266 12.43 -9.24 27.46
C LEU A 266 13.78 -8.70 27.97
N PRO A 267 14.66 -9.54 28.55
CA PRO A 267 16.05 -9.15 28.74
C PRO A 267 16.64 -8.68 27.39
N ARG A 268 17.28 -7.51 27.38
CA ARG A 268 17.74 -6.81 26.16
C ARG A 268 18.54 -7.70 25.21
N GLU A 269 19.43 -8.52 25.74
CA GLU A 269 20.23 -9.43 24.94
C GLU A 269 19.38 -10.54 24.28
N LYS A 270 18.33 -10.99 24.94
CA LYS A 270 17.39 -11.99 24.38
C LYS A 270 16.52 -11.39 23.28
N GLU A 271 16.14 -10.11 23.36
CA GLU A 271 15.38 -9.46 22.29
C GLU A 271 16.14 -9.47 20.96
N VAL A 272 17.41 -9.05 20.97
CA VAL A 272 18.27 -9.07 19.77
C VAL A 272 18.42 -10.50 19.23
N GLN A 273 18.64 -11.47 20.09
CA GLN A 273 18.75 -12.87 19.69
C GLN A 273 17.45 -13.40 19.10
N PHE A 274 16.30 -13.05 19.68
CA PHE A 274 15.00 -13.49 19.23
C PHE A 274 14.62 -12.82 17.91
N PHE A 275 14.87 -11.51 17.79
CA PHE A 275 14.71 -10.78 16.55
C PHE A 275 15.51 -11.45 15.42
N LYS A 276 16.82 -11.57 15.59
CA LYS A 276 17.71 -12.18 14.61
C LYS A 276 17.28 -13.59 14.22
N LYS A 277 16.95 -14.43 15.22
CA LYS A 277 16.58 -15.84 14.97
C LYS A 277 15.28 -15.95 14.19
N GLN A 278 14.23 -15.25 14.61
CA GLN A 278 12.94 -15.33 13.96
C GLN A 278 12.98 -14.71 12.56
N LEU A 279 13.62 -13.54 12.42
CA LEU A 279 13.78 -12.89 11.12
C LEU A 279 14.56 -13.78 10.15
N GLY A 280 15.64 -14.42 10.61
CA GLY A 280 16.40 -15.33 9.76
C GLY A 280 15.61 -16.58 9.32
N VAL A 281 14.61 -17.02 10.08
CA VAL A 281 13.69 -18.08 9.64
C VAL A 281 12.77 -17.58 8.54
N LEU A 282 12.17 -16.39 8.73
CA LEU A 282 11.22 -15.80 7.80
C LEU A 282 11.90 -15.32 6.51
N ASP A 283 13.12 -14.79 6.58
CA ASP A 283 13.92 -14.43 5.41
C ASP A 283 14.21 -15.66 4.52
N ARG A 284 14.71 -16.74 5.10
CA ARG A 284 14.91 -17.98 4.32
C ARG A 284 13.62 -18.49 3.71
N TYR A 285 12.53 -18.38 4.45
CA TYR A 285 11.22 -18.78 3.97
C TYR A 285 10.76 -17.88 2.80
N ALA A 286 10.83 -16.55 2.94
CA ALA A 286 10.48 -15.61 1.88
C ALA A 286 11.32 -15.85 0.62
N ARG A 287 12.62 -16.02 0.75
CA ARG A 287 13.53 -16.35 -0.37
C ARG A 287 13.15 -17.66 -1.06
N SER A 288 12.76 -18.69 -0.30
CA SER A 288 12.30 -19.97 -0.89
C SER A 288 11.00 -19.83 -1.69
N LYS A 289 10.29 -18.71 -1.53
CA LYS A 289 9.06 -18.36 -2.23
C LYS A 289 9.26 -17.22 -3.24
N GLU A 290 10.50 -16.78 -3.46
CA GLU A 290 10.84 -15.65 -4.33
C GLU A 290 10.11 -14.34 -3.95
N ALA A 291 9.80 -14.17 -2.67
CA ALA A 291 9.10 -13.00 -2.16
C ALA A 291 10.06 -12.04 -1.46
N ALA A 292 9.77 -10.74 -1.61
CA ALA A 292 10.45 -9.69 -0.86
C ALA A 292 9.96 -9.64 0.59
N LEU A 293 10.86 -9.25 1.49
CA LEU A 293 10.57 -9.11 2.91
C LEU A 293 10.31 -7.65 3.28
N MET A 294 9.33 -7.41 4.16
CA MET A 294 9.03 -6.12 4.76
C MET A 294 8.87 -6.27 6.27
N ILE A 295 9.37 -5.29 7.03
CA ILE A 295 9.22 -5.20 8.49
C ILE A 295 8.94 -3.75 8.92
N TRP A 296 8.44 -3.56 10.13
CA TRP A 296 8.42 -2.26 10.80
C TRP A 296 9.83 -1.88 11.26
N GLY A 297 10.17 -0.56 11.25
CA GLY A 297 11.53 -0.06 11.43
C GLY A 297 11.96 0.24 12.87
N ASP A 298 11.01 0.49 13.78
CA ASP A 298 11.21 1.05 15.12
C ASP A 298 12.30 0.37 15.97
N MET A 299 12.36 -0.97 15.91
CA MET A 299 13.36 -1.74 16.69
C MET A 299 14.81 -1.48 16.23
N GLY A 300 15.00 -1.03 15.01
CA GLY A 300 16.29 -0.70 14.43
C GLY A 300 16.72 0.76 14.61
N LEU A 301 15.94 1.61 15.25
CA LEU A 301 16.24 3.01 15.50
C LEU A 301 16.48 3.28 16.99
N ALA A 302 17.55 3.98 17.32
CA ALA A 302 17.82 4.50 18.66
C ALA A 302 17.27 5.92 18.82
N PRO A 303 16.99 6.39 20.06
CA PRO A 303 16.66 7.78 20.32
C PRO A 303 17.65 8.75 19.64
N GLY A 304 17.10 9.70 18.89
CA GLY A 304 17.85 10.65 18.09
C GLY A 304 18.23 10.18 16.68
N GLU A 305 17.94 8.94 16.28
CA GLU A 305 18.06 8.47 14.89
C GLU A 305 16.76 8.73 14.07
N GLY A 306 15.63 8.98 14.75
CA GLY A 306 14.34 9.41 14.21
C GLY A 306 13.62 10.34 15.19
N PRO A 307 12.48 10.95 14.82
CA PRO A 307 11.76 11.90 15.66
C PRO A 307 11.02 11.25 16.84
N ASP A 308 10.51 10.04 16.65
CA ASP A 308 9.79 9.20 17.62
C ASP A 308 9.94 7.73 17.22
N ALA A 309 9.21 6.80 17.87
CA ALA A 309 9.22 5.37 17.52
C ALA A 309 10.63 4.75 17.40
N CYS A 310 11.57 5.18 18.24
CA CYS A 310 12.94 4.72 18.26
C CYS A 310 13.13 3.65 19.35
N ASN A 311 12.60 2.44 19.09
CA ASN A 311 12.51 1.35 20.07
C ASN A 311 13.81 0.53 20.18
N GLY A 312 14.86 0.93 19.46
CA GLY A 312 16.20 0.37 19.54
C GLY A 312 16.93 0.63 20.88
N ILE A 313 16.40 1.52 21.71
CA ILE A 313 16.86 1.87 23.09
C ILE A 313 18.19 2.62 23.09
N ASP A 314 19.23 2.09 22.48
CA ASP A 314 20.56 2.71 22.35
C ASP A 314 21.17 2.42 20.95
N PRO A 315 22.16 3.23 20.51
CA PRO A 315 22.73 3.09 19.16
C PRO A 315 23.43 1.73 18.93
N ILE A 316 23.98 1.10 19.95
CA ILE A 316 24.70 -0.18 19.81
C ILE A 316 23.68 -1.28 19.52
N ARG A 317 22.62 -1.32 20.32
CA ARG A 317 21.53 -2.30 20.15
C ARG A 317 20.79 -2.08 18.83
N ALA A 318 20.40 -0.86 18.49
CA ALA A 318 19.73 -0.52 17.24
C ALA A 318 20.58 -0.97 16.03
N ARG A 319 21.88 -0.67 16.02
CA ARG A 319 22.82 -1.12 14.99
C ARG A 319 22.94 -2.65 14.95
N THR A 320 22.95 -3.32 16.10
CA THR A 320 23.00 -4.79 16.15
C THR A 320 21.75 -5.41 15.54
N ILE A 321 20.58 -4.82 15.75
CA ILE A 321 19.32 -5.22 15.10
C ILE A 321 19.43 -4.96 13.60
N ARG A 322 19.80 -3.75 13.14
CA ARG A 322 19.96 -3.43 11.71
C ARG A 322 20.93 -4.38 11.00
N ASN A 323 22.03 -4.74 11.65
CA ASN A 323 22.99 -5.73 11.13
C ASN A 323 22.42 -7.14 10.98
N SER A 324 21.30 -7.45 11.63
CA SER A 324 20.63 -8.75 11.51
C SER A 324 19.54 -8.77 10.44
N ILE A 325 19.19 -7.60 9.87
CA ILE A 325 18.20 -7.47 8.82
C ILE A 325 18.88 -7.74 7.46
N PRO A 326 18.31 -8.60 6.60
CA PRO A 326 18.81 -8.82 5.25
C PRO A 326 18.77 -7.53 4.42
N LYS A 327 19.85 -7.23 3.69
CA LYS A 327 19.89 -6.04 2.83
C LYS A 327 18.84 -6.12 1.72
N GLY A 328 18.29 -4.98 1.33
CA GLY A 328 17.19 -4.89 0.38
C GLY A 328 15.79 -5.14 0.99
N THR A 329 15.70 -5.43 2.30
CA THR A 329 14.41 -5.50 3.02
C THR A 329 13.70 -4.14 2.95
N TRP A 330 12.39 -4.16 2.73
CA TRP A 330 11.53 -2.99 2.88
C TRP A 330 11.36 -2.68 4.37
N ILE A 331 11.63 -1.43 4.75
CA ILE A 331 11.48 -0.96 6.13
C ILE A 331 10.32 0.03 6.17
N ALA A 332 9.23 -0.35 6.77
CA ALA A 332 8.14 0.57 7.10
C ALA A 332 8.56 1.42 8.31
N ASP A 333 9.14 2.58 8.01
CA ASP A 333 9.72 3.51 8.95
C ASP A 333 8.60 4.42 9.48
N TRP A 334 8.01 4.09 10.62
CA TRP A 334 6.84 4.78 11.14
C TRP A 334 7.20 5.82 12.20
N HIS A 335 6.68 7.02 11.99
CA HIS A 335 6.82 8.18 12.88
C HIS A 335 5.52 8.95 12.87
N TYR A 336 5.01 9.34 14.05
CA TYR A 336 3.70 9.97 14.20
C TYR A 336 3.76 11.37 14.79
N LEU A 337 4.96 11.90 15.05
CA LEU A 337 5.17 13.29 15.46
C LEU A 337 4.54 14.24 14.44
N GLY A 338 3.66 15.13 14.91
CA GLY A 338 2.98 16.10 14.05
C GLY A 338 3.90 17.28 13.70
N ASN A 339 4.69 17.15 12.62
CA ASN A 339 5.56 18.22 12.14
C ASN A 339 5.46 18.35 10.60
N PRO A 340 5.20 19.55 10.03
CA PRO A 340 5.13 19.74 8.59
C PRO A 340 6.50 19.88 7.91
N ASP A 341 7.59 20.03 8.67
CA ASP A 341 8.96 20.17 8.15
C ASP A 341 9.55 18.79 7.79
N PRO A 342 9.92 18.56 6.51
CA PRO A 342 10.49 17.30 6.08
C PRO A 342 11.85 16.97 6.73
N GLU A 343 12.62 17.98 7.16
CA GLU A 343 13.95 17.78 7.77
C GLU A 343 13.88 16.87 9.00
N VAL A 344 12.75 16.93 9.73
CA VAL A 344 12.54 16.13 10.95
C VAL A 344 12.60 14.62 10.67
N TYR A 345 12.17 14.19 9.48
CA TYR A 345 12.04 12.77 9.14
C TYR A 345 13.16 12.23 8.24
N LYS A 346 13.95 13.11 7.62
CA LYS A 346 14.99 12.69 6.66
C LYS A 346 16.05 11.79 7.29
N LYS A 347 16.39 12.04 8.55
CA LYS A 347 17.49 11.32 9.23
C LYS A 347 17.28 9.81 9.27
N SER A 348 16.09 9.35 9.65
CA SER A 348 15.77 7.92 9.69
C SER A 348 15.76 7.30 8.29
N LEU A 349 15.12 7.96 7.31
CA LEU A 349 15.10 7.48 5.92
C LEU A 349 16.51 7.33 5.36
N GLN A 350 17.37 8.34 5.55
CA GLN A 350 18.75 8.32 5.09
C GLN A 350 19.57 7.21 5.76
N LEU A 351 19.40 7.01 7.07
CA LEU A 351 20.06 5.94 7.80
C LEU A 351 19.74 4.57 7.21
N TRP A 352 18.46 4.31 6.98
CA TRP A 352 18.02 3.06 6.36
C TRP A 352 18.59 2.87 4.95
N GLN A 353 18.58 3.90 4.12
CA GLN A 353 19.13 3.84 2.77
C GLN A 353 20.64 3.60 2.76
N GLN A 354 21.40 4.34 3.60
CA GLN A 354 22.85 4.21 3.71
C GLN A 354 23.27 2.80 4.16
N GLU A 355 22.44 2.16 4.96
CA GLU A 355 22.68 0.78 5.39
C GLU A 355 22.13 -0.27 4.41
N GLY A 356 21.65 0.14 3.21
CA GLY A 356 21.25 -0.76 2.12
C GLY A 356 19.84 -1.34 2.24
N PHE A 357 18.94 -0.66 2.92
CA PHE A 357 17.52 -1.00 3.02
C PHE A 357 16.67 -0.12 2.11
N LYS A 358 15.38 -0.48 1.98
CA LYS A 358 14.38 0.24 1.20
C LYS A 358 13.35 0.89 2.15
N PRO A 359 13.58 2.11 2.63
CA PRO A 359 12.65 2.73 3.57
C PRO A 359 11.37 3.19 2.91
N LEU A 360 10.28 3.08 3.68
CA LEU A 360 8.97 3.62 3.39
C LEU A 360 8.60 4.58 4.51
N ALA A 361 8.43 5.86 4.20
CA ALA A 361 7.85 6.80 5.16
C ALA A 361 6.43 6.32 5.52
N SER A 362 6.20 6.08 6.80
CA SER A 362 4.94 5.50 7.28
C SER A 362 4.24 6.44 8.26
N PRO A 363 3.62 7.55 7.77
CA PRO A 363 2.90 8.51 8.59
C PRO A 363 1.55 7.97 9.06
N TRP A 364 0.94 8.66 10.05
CA TRP A 364 -0.40 8.37 10.53
C TRP A 364 -1.13 9.64 10.99
N LEU A 365 -2.45 9.70 10.71
CA LEU A 365 -3.50 10.55 11.25
C LEU A 365 -3.27 12.07 11.09
N LEU A 366 -2.23 12.66 11.67
CA LEU A 366 -2.05 14.11 11.73
C LEU A 366 -1.66 14.67 10.35
N PRO A 367 -2.41 15.64 9.78
CA PRO A 367 -2.08 16.23 8.48
C PRO A 367 -0.66 16.80 8.39
N THR A 368 -0.15 17.37 9.49
CA THR A 368 1.22 17.87 9.56
C THR A 368 2.26 16.77 9.48
N ASN A 369 2.03 15.62 10.14
CA ASN A 369 2.86 14.43 10.03
C ASN A 369 2.83 13.87 8.60
N VAL A 370 1.63 13.65 8.05
CA VAL A 370 1.45 13.12 6.68
C VAL A 370 2.18 14.01 5.68
N ARG A 371 2.01 15.33 5.77
CA ARG A 371 2.68 16.27 4.86
C ARG A 371 4.20 16.24 5.00
N GLY A 372 4.72 16.42 6.22
CA GLY A 372 6.18 16.50 6.46
C GLY A 372 6.88 15.20 6.05
N PHE A 373 6.35 14.06 6.45
CA PHE A 373 6.98 12.78 6.15
C PHE A 373 6.86 12.40 4.66
N THR A 374 5.74 12.74 3.99
CA THR A 374 5.61 12.55 2.53
C THR A 374 6.62 13.40 1.76
N LEU A 375 6.80 14.67 2.14
CA LEU A 375 7.80 15.52 1.51
C LEU A 375 9.24 14.99 1.72
N ALA A 376 9.55 14.52 2.93
CA ALA A 376 10.83 13.84 3.19
C ALA A 376 11.03 12.61 2.31
N ALA A 377 9.98 11.79 2.12
CA ALA A 377 10.04 10.63 1.24
C ALA A 377 10.32 11.02 -0.22
N ILE A 378 9.68 12.07 -0.72
CA ILE A 378 9.91 12.58 -2.09
C ILE A 378 11.35 13.04 -2.25
N GLU A 379 11.86 13.86 -1.32
CA GLU A 379 13.21 14.40 -1.38
C GLU A 379 14.30 13.34 -1.23
N GLN A 380 14.04 12.28 -0.45
CA GLN A 380 14.94 11.15 -0.28
C GLN A 380 14.72 10.03 -1.31
N GLN A 381 13.76 10.16 -2.21
CA GLN A 381 13.36 9.09 -3.15
C GLN A 381 13.04 7.76 -2.43
N ALA A 382 12.50 7.84 -1.23
CA ALA A 382 11.97 6.71 -0.47
C ALA A 382 10.57 6.35 -0.96
N GLY A 383 9.96 5.29 -0.39
CA GLY A 383 8.55 5.02 -0.63
C GLY A 383 7.63 5.68 0.41
N LEU A 384 6.33 5.58 0.20
CA LEU A 384 5.29 6.03 1.14
C LEU A 384 4.36 4.87 1.45
N LEU A 385 4.13 4.59 2.73
CA LEU A 385 3.12 3.67 3.25
C LEU A 385 2.27 4.38 4.30
N GLN A 386 1.15 4.98 3.91
CA GLN A 386 0.22 5.57 4.86
C GLN A 386 -0.32 4.50 5.80
N THR A 387 -0.12 4.65 7.10
CA THR A 387 -0.68 3.71 8.09
C THR A 387 -2.07 4.12 8.53
N THR A 388 -2.90 3.12 8.88
CA THR A 388 -4.18 3.33 9.55
C THR A 388 -4.28 2.33 10.70
N TRP A 389 -4.41 2.83 11.94
CA TRP A 389 -4.49 1.99 13.15
C TRP A 389 -5.91 1.94 13.72
N ALA A 390 -6.88 2.31 12.89
CA ALA A 390 -8.29 2.23 13.19
C ALA A 390 -8.91 0.94 12.62
N ASP A 391 -10.05 0.54 13.16
CA ASP A 391 -10.83 -0.58 12.64
C ASP A 391 -11.09 -0.46 11.13
N PHE A 392 -11.35 -1.59 10.48
CA PHE A 392 -11.59 -1.66 9.04
C PHE A 392 -12.79 -0.83 8.54
N GLU A 393 -13.75 -0.48 9.42
CA GLU A 393 -14.91 0.40 9.13
C GLU A 393 -14.92 1.65 10.03
N SER A 394 -13.78 2.22 10.32
CA SER A 394 -13.69 3.39 11.21
C SER A 394 -14.35 4.64 10.61
N SER A 395 -14.76 5.55 11.49
CA SER A 395 -15.27 6.87 11.10
C SER A 395 -14.29 7.67 10.23
N GLU A 396 -12.99 7.54 10.47
CA GLU A 396 -11.93 8.17 9.67
C GLU A 396 -11.96 7.72 8.21
N LYS A 397 -12.12 6.41 7.97
CA LYS A 397 -12.23 5.86 6.62
C LYS A 397 -13.54 6.23 5.95
N ASN A 398 -14.62 6.29 6.73
CA ASN A 398 -15.92 6.74 6.22
C ASN A 398 -15.90 8.21 5.79
N MET A 399 -15.14 9.08 6.45
CA MET A 399 -14.97 10.49 6.04
C MET A 399 -14.32 10.62 4.66
N LEU A 400 -13.45 9.68 4.26
CA LEU A 400 -12.84 9.69 2.93
C LEU A 400 -13.81 9.29 1.82
N LEU A 401 -14.95 8.68 2.17
CA LEU A 401 -15.94 8.17 1.23
C LEU A 401 -17.16 9.10 1.07
N ASN A 402 -17.28 10.09 1.93
CA ASN A 402 -18.35 11.10 1.91
C ASN A 402 -17.83 12.44 1.40
#